data_995b2ab6d75c9744cbc027830988d109
#
_entry.id   995b2ab6d75c9744cbc027830988d109
#
_cell.length_a   1.000
_cell.length_b   1.000
_cell.length_c   1.000
_cell.angle_alpha   90.00
_cell.angle_beta   90.00
_cell.angle_gamma   90.00
#
_symmetry.space_group_name_H-M   'P 1'
#
loop_
_entity.id
_entity.type
_entity.pdbx_description
1 polymer ?
#
loop_
_entity_poly.entity_id
_entity_poly.type
_entity_poly.pdbx_seq_one_letter_code
_entity_poly.pdbx_strand_id
1 'polypeptide(L)'
;MGVVFFLNKLHSHVTAAAYEDWVRNVDYPTAATIPSIVEYRVARLEGLLEGDGSAPYDYIERVLIMDLDAYRRDLKDPRLEDFAKQWISYVASSTAVHGTMIE
;
A
#
# COMPACT_ATOMS: atom_id res chain seq x y z
N MET A 1 0.17 18.51 3.14
CA MET A 1 0.79 17.30 2.61
C MET A 1 -0.27 16.34 2.13
N GLY A 2 -0.07 15.74 0.98
CA GLY A 2 -1.01 14.78 0.43
C GLY A 2 -0.84 13.41 1.07
N VAL A 3 -1.90 12.61 0.99
CA VAL A 3 -1.90 11.24 1.47
C VAL A 3 -2.68 10.36 0.49
N VAL A 4 -2.16 9.14 0.29
CA VAL A 4 -2.85 8.12 -0.48
C VAL A 4 -3.02 6.91 0.44
N PHE A 5 -4.22 6.32 0.43
CA PHE A 5 -4.49 5.08 1.13
C PHE A 5 -4.84 4.01 0.12
N PHE A 6 -4.20 2.85 0.23
CA PHE A 6 -4.59 1.66 -0.50
C PHE A 6 -5.23 0.69 0.49
N LEU A 7 -6.47 0.32 0.23
CA LEU A 7 -7.22 -0.64 1.04
C LEU A 7 -7.22 -1.96 0.28
N ASN A 8 -6.49 -2.94 0.78
CA ASN A 8 -6.13 -4.14 0.03
C ASN A 8 -6.73 -5.41 0.60
N LYS A 9 -7.19 -6.28 -0.31
CA LYS A 9 -7.52 -7.67 -0.01
C LYS A 9 -6.50 -8.57 -0.68
N LEU A 10 -5.98 -9.54 0.05
CA LEU A 10 -5.05 -10.53 -0.51
C LEU A 10 -5.80 -11.63 -1.25
N HIS A 11 -5.12 -12.30 -2.19
CA HIS A 11 -5.61 -13.55 -2.75
C HIS A 11 -5.78 -14.58 -1.62
N SER A 12 -6.77 -15.46 -1.74
CA SER A 12 -7.11 -16.41 -0.68
C SER A 12 -6.00 -17.39 -0.32
N HIS A 13 -5.09 -17.65 -1.26
CA HIS A 13 -3.95 -18.55 -1.05
C HIS A 13 -2.74 -17.87 -0.42
N VAL A 14 -2.74 -16.54 -0.30
CA VAL A 14 -1.61 -15.78 0.25
C VAL A 14 -1.75 -15.70 1.77
N THR A 15 -0.68 -16.10 2.48
CA THR A 15 -0.63 -15.97 3.93
C THR A 15 -0.18 -14.57 4.35
N ALA A 16 -0.58 -14.15 5.54
CA ALA A 16 -0.10 -12.90 6.13
C ALA A 16 1.43 -12.90 6.24
N ALA A 17 2.02 -14.00 6.67
CA ALA A 17 3.47 -14.11 6.82
C ALA A 17 4.20 -13.88 5.49
N ALA A 18 3.74 -14.50 4.41
CA ALA A 18 4.35 -14.35 3.09
C ALA A 18 4.25 -12.92 2.56
N TYR A 19 3.08 -12.31 2.70
CA TYR A 19 2.88 -10.93 2.25
C TYR A 19 3.73 -9.95 3.08
N GLU A 20 3.75 -10.10 4.40
CA GLU A 20 4.50 -9.20 5.29
C GLU A 20 6.01 -9.32 5.08
N ASP A 21 6.52 -10.52 4.78
CA ASP A 21 7.93 -10.68 4.39
C ASP A 21 8.23 -9.93 3.09
N TRP A 22 7.35 -10.00 2.11
CA TRP A 22 7.50 -9.26 0.86
C TRP A 22 7.43 -7.74 1.12
N VAL A 23 6.55 -7.27 2.00
CA VAL A 23 6.46 -5.85 2.37
C VAL A 23 7.79 -5.38 2.95
N ARG A 24 8.37 -6.13 3.88
CA ARG A 24 9.64 -5.75 4.52
C ARG A 24 10.83 -5.79 3.56
N ASN A 25 10.87 -6.81 2.70
CA ASN A 25 12.06 -7.08 1.88
C ASN A 25 12.01 -6.43 0.50
N VAL A 26 10.83 -6.11 -0.02
CA VAL A 26 10.67 -5.57 -1.37
C VAL A 26 9.89 -4.25 -1.36
N ASP A 27 8.71 -4.22 -0.75
CA ASP A 27 7.81 -3.08 -0.81
C ASP A 27 8.41 -1.84 -0.14
N TYR A 28 8.82 -1.93 1.11
CA TYR A 28 9.44 -0.83 1.83
C TYR A 28 10.74 -0.33 1.15
N PRO A 29 11.67 -1.20 0.76
CA PRO A 29 12.86 -0.74 0.04
C PRO A 29 12.54 -0.08 -1.29
N THR A 30 11.54 -0.57 -2.03
CA THR A 30 11.14 0.03 -3.29
C THR A 30 10.52 1.42 -3.07
N ALA A 31 9.63 1.56 -2.10
CA ALA A 31 9.01 2.84 -1.76
C ALA A 31 10.07 3.90 -1.38
N ALA A 32 11.15 3.48 -0.71
CA ALA A 32 12.24 4.37 -0.33
C ALA A 32 12.99 4.96 -1.53
N THR A 33 12.86 4.38 -2.72
CA THR A 33 13.48 4.88 -3.95
C THR A 33 12.59 5.85 -4.72
N ILE A 34 11.34 6.04 -4.32
CA ILE A 34 10.37 6.88 -5.03
C ILE A 34 10.45 8.30 -4.47
N PRO A 35 10.90 9.29 -5.28
CA PRO A 35 11.22 10.63 -4.77
C PRO A 35 10.02 11.38 -4.16
N SER A 36 8.82 11.15 -4.69
CA SER A 36 7.60 11.86 -4.22
C SER A 36 7.05 11.32 -2.90
N ILE A 37 7.50 10.15 -2.44
CA ILE A 37 7.06 9.55 -1.18
C ILE A 37 7.86 10.13 -0.02
N VAL A 38 7.16 10.70 0.96
CA VAL A 38 7.75 11.21 2.20
C VAL A 38 7.81 10.13 3.26
N GLU A 39 6.72 9.36 3.39
CA GLU A 39 6.62 8.26 4.33
C GLU A 39 5.68 7.19 3.77
N TYR A 40 6.03 5.92 3.96
CA TYR A 40 5.24 4.80 3.49
C TYR A 40 5.14 3.74 4.60
N ARG A 41 3.91 3.40 5.00
CA ARG A 41 3.67 2.41 6.04
C ARG A 41 2.50 1.51 5.65
N VAL A 42 2.63 0.23 6.00
CA VAL A 42 1.58 -0.77 5.79
C VAL A 42 1.12 -1.28 7.15
N ALA A 43 -0.19 -1.40 7.33
CA ALA A 43 -0.76 -1.96 8.55
C ALA A 43 -1.63 -3.16 8.21
N ARG A 44 -1.52 -4.23 9.00
CA ARG A 44 -2.45 -5.35 8.97
C ARG A 44 -3.73 -4.96 9.70
N LEU A 45 -4.87 -5.17 9.06
CA LEU A 45 -6.17 -4.92 9.67
C LEU A 45 -6.65 -6.20 10.34
N GLU A 46 -6.97 -6.12 11.63
CA GLU A 46 -7.26 -7.31 12.43
C GLU A 46 -8.74 -7.49 12.76
N GLY A 47 -9.54 -6.43 12.65
CA GLY A 47 -10.95 -6.49 12.95
C GLY A 47 -11.58 -5.11 13.03
N LEU A 48 -12.85 -5.08 13.37
CA LEU A 48 -13.55 -3.84 13.67
C LEU A 48 -13.16 -3.34 15.05
N LEU A 49 -13.08 -2.02 15.23
CA LEU A 49 -12.79 -1.45 16.56
C LEU A 49 -13.90 -1.81 17.56
N GLU A 50 -15.14 -1.77 17.10
CA GLU A 50 -16.30 -2.11 17.91
C GLU A 50 -16.97 -3.37 17.35
N GLY A 51 -17.28 -4.34 18.24
CA GLY A 51 -17.94 -5.59 17.88
C GLY A 51 -16.95 -6.68 17.45
N ASP A 52 -17.50 -7.80 17.00
CA ASP A 52 -16.74 -9.01 16.69
C ASP A 52 -16.55 -9.25 15.19
N GLY A 53 -16.90 -8.27 14.35
CA GLY A 53 -16.81 -8.42 12.89
C GLY A 53 -15.40 -8.35 12.36
N SER A 54 -15.20 -8.94 11.19
CA SER A 54 -13.94 -8.82 10.46
C SER A 54 -13.79 -7.44 9.85
N ALA A 55 -12.56 -6.97 9.72
CA ALA A 55 -12.27 -5.78 8.93
C ALA A 55 -12.66 -6.03 7.47
N PRO A 56 -13.15 -5.01 6.74
CA PRO A 56 -13.57 -5.16 5.33
C PRO A 56 -12.39 -5.35 4.37
N TYR A 57 -11.17 -5.11 4.82
CA TYR A 57 -9.93 -5.27 4.07
C TYR A 57 -8.89 -5.96 4.93
N ASP A 58 -7.84 -6.51 4.29
CA ASP A 58 -6.78 -7.22 5.00
C ASP A 58 -5.64 -6.30 5.42
N TYR A 59 -5.30 -5.33 4.56
CA TYR A 59 -4.20 -4.39 4.80
C TYR A 59 -4.56 -2.99 4.31
N ILE A 60 -3.93 -2.00 4.95
CA ILE A 60 -3.96 -0.61 4.49
C ILE A 60 -2.54 -0.12 4.29
N GLU A 61 -2.28 0.53 3.13
CA GLU A 61 -1.05 1.24 2.87
C GLU A 61 -1.32 2.73 3.07
N ARG A 62 -0.50 3.39 3.87
CA ARG A 62 -0.57 4.84 4.06
C ARG A 62 0.66 5.47 3.43
N VAL A 63 0.45 6.30 2.43
CA VAL A 63 1.51 6.92 1.65
C VAL A 63 1.42 8.44 1.81
N LEU A 64 2.36 9.04 2.52
CA LEU A 64 2.49 10.50 2.57
C LEU A 64 3.31 10.95 1.38
N ILE A 65 2.79 11.90 0.62
CA ILE A 65 3.39 12.35 -0.63
C ILE A 65 3.58 13.86 -0.63
N MET A 66 4.59 14.30 -1.37
CA MET A 66 4.86 15.73 -1.55
C MET A 66 3.81 16.37 -2.45
N ASP A 67 3.47 15.70 -3.54
CA ASP A 67 2.57 16.19 -4.57
C ASP A 67 1.95 15.02 -5.33
N LEU A 68 0.63 15.06 -5.52
CA LEU A 68 -0.10 13.96 -6.16
C LEU A 68 0.33 13.74 -7.61
N ASP A 69 0.55 14.83 -8.36
CA ASP A 69 0.96 14.68 -9.77
C ASP A 69 2.36 14.08 -9.89
N ALA A 70 3.28 14.48 -8.99
CA ALA A 70 4.61 13.88 -8.93
C ALA A 70 4.53 12.40 -8.60
N TYR A 71 3.68 12.02 -7.64
CA TYR A 71 3.48 10.61 -7.27
C TYR A 71 2.95 9.80 -8.44
N ARG A 72 1.93 10.31 -9.15
CA ARG A 72 1.39 9.64 -10.34
C ARG A 72 2.45 9.46 -11.44
N ARG A 73 3.31 10.45 -11.63
CA ARG A 73 4.43 10.34 -12.58
C ARG A 73 5.42 9.27 -12.15
N ASP A 74 5.80 9.28 -10.86
CA ASP A 74 6.76 8.31 -10.33
C ASP A 74 6.25 6.87 -10.46
N LEU A 75 4.95 6.64 -10.27
CA LEU A 75 4.35 5.31 -10.40
C LEU A 75 4.37 4.77 -11.84
N LYS A 76 4.56 5.64 -12.83
CA LYS A 76 4.66 5.24 -14.24
C LYS A 76 6.09 4.87 -14.66
N ASP A 77 7.05 4.97 -13.74
CA ASP A 77 8.45 4.62 -14.03
C ASP A 77 8.52 3.14 -14.46
N PRO A 78 9.09 2.86 -15.66
CA PRO A 78 9.22 1.48 -16.15
C PRO A 78 9.99 0.56 -15.19
N ARG A 79 10.85 1.10 -14.34
CA ARG A 79 11.58 0.31 -13.32
C ARG A 79 10.65 -0.30 -12.28
N LEU A 80 9.42 0.20 -12.13
CA LEU A 80 8.44 -0.35 -11.20
C LEU A 80 7.57 -1.44 -11.81
N GLU A 81 7.76 -1.80 -13.07
CA GLU A 81 6.91 -2.79 -13.76
C GLU A 81 6.96 -4.16 -13.08
N ASP A 82 8.16 -4.64 -12.75
CA ASP A 82 8.29 -5.93 -12.06
C ASP A 82 7.72 -5.88 -10.65
N PHE A 83 7.96 -4.80 -9.93
CA PHE A 83 7.36 -4.57 -8.62
C PHE A 83 5.83 -4.62 -8.69
N ALA A 84 5.22 -3.98 -9.67
CA ALA A 84 3.77 -3.98 -9.84
C ALA A 84 3.23 -5.39 -10.09
N LYS A 85 3.94 -6.21 -10.86
CA LYS A 85 3.57 -7.61 -11.09
C LYS A 85 3.64 -8.43 -9.81
N GLN A 86 4.66 -8.21 -8.98
CA GLN A 86 4.77 -8.87 -7.69
C GLN A 86 3.61 -8.47 -6.77
N TRP A 87 3.30 -7.17 -6.71
CA TRP A 87 2.20 -6.67 -5.89
C TRP A 87 0.87 -7.34 -6.26
N ILE A 88 0.56 -7.45 -7.55
CA ILE A 88 -0.66 -8.09 -8.05
C ILE A 88 -0.69 -9.58 -7.70
N SER A 89 0.47 -10.22 -7.59
CA SER A 89 0.53 -11.64 -7.21
C SER A 89 0.10 -11.88 -5.76
N TYR A 90 0.18 -10.87 -4.90
CA TYR A 90 -0.29 -10.93 -3.51
C TYR A 90 -1.67 -10.32 -3.32
N VAL A 91 -1.93 -9.18 -3.97
CA VAL A 91 -3.13 -8.37 -3.76
C VAL A 91 -4.18 -8.69 -4.81
N ALA A 92 -5.31 -9.25 -4.37
CA ALA A 92 -6.42 -9.62 -5.26
C ALA A 92 -7.23 -8.40 -5.70
N SER A 93 -7.45 -7.46 -4.79
CA SER A 93 -8.19 -6.23 -5.08
C SER A 93 -7.71 -5.10 -4.19
N SER A 94 -7.79 -3.88 -4.71
CA SER A 94 -7.37 -2.69 -4.00
C SER A 94 -8.32 -1.54 -4.31
N THR A 95 -8.66 -0.78 -3.28
CA THR A 95 -9.34 0.51 -3.42
C THR A 95 -8.36 1.58 -2.99
N ALA A 96 -7.99 2.47 -3.90
CA ALA A 96 -7.06 3.54 -3.61
C ALA A 96 -7.81 4.88 -3.56
N VAL A 97 -7.54 5.64 -2.52
CA VAL A 97 -8.12 6.97 -2.32
C VAL A 97 -7.01 7.96 -2.00
N HIS A 98 -7.24 9.23 -2.28
CA HIS A 98 -6.27 10.26 -1.94
C HIS A 98 -6.95 11.41 -1.20
N GLY A 99 -6.15 12.14 -0.47
CA GLY A 99 -6.64 13.29 0.28
C GLY A 99 -5.50 14.17 0.76
N THR A 100 -5.84 15.07 1.66
CA THR A 100 -4.89 16.01 2.26
C THR A 100 -4.89 15.79 3.76
N MET A 101 -3.69 15.71 4.35
CA MET A 101 -3.58 15.66 5.82
C MET A 101 -4.04 16.97 6.41
N ILE A 102 -4.91 16.90 7.40
CA ILE A 102 -5.35 18.08 8.16
C ILE A 102 -4.31 18.36 9.23
N GLU A 103 -3.78 19.56 9.21
CA GLU A 103 -2.73 20.02 10.13
C GLU A 103 -3.28 20.88 11.24
#